data_97f607f13f0b3d21e1eb4d30a8e93f98
#
_entry.id   97f607f13f0b3d21e1eb4d30a8e93f98
#
_cell.length_a   1.000
_cell.length_b   1.000
_cell.length_c   1.000
_cell.angle_alpha   90.00
_cell.angle_beta   90.00
_cell.angle_gamma   90.00
#
_symmetry.space_group_name_H-M   'P 1'
#
loop_
_entity.id
_entity.type
_entity.pdbx_description
1 polymer ?
#
loop_
_entity_poly.entity_id
_entity_poly.type
_entity_poly.pdbx_seq_one_letter_code
_entity_poly.pdbx_strand_id
1 'polypeptide(L)'
;MELPVPRRRPGQEGLPLMFARLSTYQGSPVPAEGDLGAHSEEIVRQVQDVPGFRGVFYLVDRATGEAKSLTLWEDERSMRESEELANRIREETARREGQQVVTVEHFEVGFSHLGP
;
A
#
# COMPACT_ATOMS: atom_id res chain seq x y z
N MET A 1 -27.14 15.21 18.01
CA MET A 1 -26.13 14.87 19.02
C MET A 1 -24.78 14.81 18.35
N GLU A 2 -23.86 15.50 18.88
CA GLU A 2 -22.52 15.47 18.36
C GLU A 2 -21.85 14.14 18.72
N LEU A 3 -21.29 13.47 17.73
CA LEU A 3 -20.53 12.28 17.99
C LEU A 3 -19.20 12.69 18.62
N PRO A 4 -18.79 11.98 19.66
CA PRO A 4 -17.50 12.29 20.25
C PRO A 4 -16.40 12.10 19.22
N VAL A 5 -15.37 12.91 19.32
CA VAL A 5 -14.18 12.72 18.50
C VAL A 5 -13.69 11.29 18.75
N PRO A 6 -13.38 10.51 17.70
CA PRO A 6 -12.89 9.19 17.90
C PRO A 6 -11.69 9.20 18.84
N ARG A 7 -11.81 8.51 19.92
CA ARG A 7 -10.73 8.36 20.88
C ARG A 7 -10.13 6.98 20.71
N ARG A 8 -8.84 6.92 20.88
CA ARG A 8 -8.18 5.63 20.89
C ARG A 8 -8.64 4.89 22.13
N ARG A 9 -8.74 3.58 21.99
CA ARG A 9 -9.07 2.74 23.15
C ARG A 9 -7.96 2.83 24.18
N PRO A 10 -8.29 2.61 25.46
CA PRO A 10 -7.24 2.47 26.46
C PRO A 10 -6.20 1.46 25.98
N GLY A 11 -4.94 1.81 26.07
CA GLY A 11 -3.85 1.00 25.55
C GLY A 11 -3.42 1.35 24.15
N GLN A 12 -4.26 2.09 23.43
CA GLN A 12 -3.91 2.60 22.10
C GLN A 12 -3.51 4.07 22.15
N GLU A 13 -3.74 4.71 23.29
CA GLU A 13 -3.36 6.10 23.45
C GLU A 13 -1.85 6.26 23.30
N GLY A 14 -1.45 7.24 22.50
CA GLY A 14 -0.05 7.47 22.22
C GLY A 14 0.54 6.65 21.08
N LEU A 15 -0.21 5.66 20.58
CA LEU A 15 0.24 4.91 19.41
C LEU A 15 0.06 5.77 18.16
N PRO A 16 1.03 5.75 17.24
CA PRO A 16 0.88 6.48 15.98
C PRO A 16 -0.27 5.91 15.17
N LEU A 17 -0.99 6.79 14.47
CA LEU A 17 -2.01 6.37 13.53
C LEU A 17 -1.31 5.81 12.30
N MET A 18 -1.83 4.68 11.79
CA MET A 18 -1.32 4.10 10.57
C MET A 18 -1.78 4.92 9.37
N PHE A 19 -0.94 4.97 8.36
CA PHE A 19 -1.23 5.61 7.09
C PHE A 19 -1.06 4.62 5.96
N ALA A 20 -1.73 4.88 4.86
CA ALA A 20 -1.72 4.00 3.70
C ALA A 20 -1.46 4.80 2.43
N ARG A 21 -0.67 4.22 1.53
CA ARG A 21 -0.50 4.73 0.18
C ARG A 21 -1.13 3.73 -0.77
N LEU A 22 -2.04 4.21 -1.61
CA LEU A 22 -2.70 3.38 -2.61
C LEU A 22 -2.25 3.83 -3.99
N SER A 23 -1.56 2.94 -4.70
CA SER A 23 -1.10 3.20 -6.06
C SER A 23 -1.90 2.36 -7.03
N THR A 24 -2.41 2.98 -8.09
CA THR A 24 -3.22 2.29 -9.11
C THR A 24 -2.45 2.22 -10.42
N TYR A 25 -2.47 1.05 -11.04
CA TYR A 25 -1.76 0.76 -12.28
C TYR A 25 -2.72 0.21 -13.33
N GLN A 26 -2.44 0.54 -14.59
CA GLN A 26 -3.16 -0.02 -15.72
C GLN A 26 -2.19 -0.25 -16.88
N GLY A 27 -2.63 -1.01 -17.87
CA GLY A 27 -1.92 -1.19 -19.10
C GLY A 27 -1.57 -2.62 -19.42
N SER A 28 -0.86 -3.29 -18.55
CA SER A 28 -0.49 -4.68 -18.79
C SER A 28 -1.57 -5.62 -18.29
N PRO A 29 -1.87 -6.68 -19.02
CA PRO A 29 -2.82 -7.66 -18.52
C PRO A 29 -2.29 -8.33 -17.26
N VAL A 30 -3.15 -8.43 -16.26
CA VAL A 30 -2.90 -9.27 -15.10
C VAL A 30 -3.14 -10.71 -15.55
N PRO A 31 -2.25 -11.66 -15.19
CA PRO A 31 -2.48 -13.05 -15.56
C PRO A 31 -3.86 -13.53 -15.10
N ALA A 32 -4.55 -14.25 -15.98
CA ALA A 32 -5.88 -14.74 -15.67
C ALA A 32 -5.90 -15.73 -14.52
N GLU A 33 -4.80 -16.42 -14.31
CA GLU A 33 -4.65 -17.44 -13.28
C GLU A 33 -3.27 -17.36 -12.67
N GLY A 34 -3.11 -18.01 -11.53
CA GLY A 34 -1.82 -18.17 -10.93
C GLY A 34 -1.57 -17.26 -9.75
N ASP A 35 -0.52 -17.60 -9.02
CA ASP A 35 -0.08 -16.87 -7.84
C ASP A 35 0.81 -15.70 -8.25
N LEU A 36 0.51 -14.54 -7.72
CA LEU A 36 1.30 -13.34 -7.97
C LEU A 36 2.36 -13.10 -6.88
N GLY A 37 2.48 -14.03 -5.94
CA GLY A 37 3.40 -13.89 -4.82
C GLY A 37 4.86 -13.78 -5.21
N ALA A 38 5.31 -14.63 -6.10
CA ALA A 38 6.71 -14.63 -6.54
C ALA A 38 7.10 -13.29 -7.16
N HIS A 39 6.19 -12.71 -7.92
CA HIS A 39 6.37 -11.42 -8.54
C HIS A 39 6.47 -10.31 -7.50
N SER A 40 5.66 -10.41 -6.45
CA SER A 40 5.59 -9.41 -5.40
C SER A 40 6.72 -9.51 -4.39
N GLU A 41 7.36 -10.66 -4.27
CA GLU A 41 8.45 -10.87 -3.32
C GLU A 41 9.62 -9.91 -3.52
N GLU A 42 9.91 -9.57 -4.77
CA GLU A 42 10.99 -8.63 -5.05
C GLU A 42 10.67 -7.25 -4.50
N ILE A 43 9.42 -6.84 -4.63
CA ILE A 43 8.98 -5.55 -4.08
C ILE A 43 9.06 -5.57 -2.56
N VAL A 44 8.65 -6.67 -1.95
CA VAL A 44 8.72 -6.82 -0.49
C VAL A 44 10.16 -6.70 -0.02
N ARG A 45 11.10 -7.35 -0.70
CA ARG A 45 12.51 -7.26 -0.34
C ARG A 45 13.04 -5.82 -0.37
N GLN A 46 12.51 -5.01 -1.27
CA GLN A 46 12.95 -3.62 -1.39
C GLN A 46 12.39 -2.72 -0.31
N VAL A 47 11.22 -3.04 0.24
CA VAL A 47 10.52 -2.14 1.17
C VAL A 47 10.47 -2.64 2.62
N GLN A 48 10.70 -3.91 2.86
CA GLN A 48 10.50 -4.48 4.20
C GLN A 48 11.35 -3.84 5.29
N ASP A 49 12.51 -3.31 4.93
CA ASP A 49 13.41 -2.69 5.89
C ASP A 49 13.32 -1.16 5.92
N VAL A 50 12.39 -0.59 5.16
CA VAL A 50 12.18 0.86 5.20
C VAL A 50 11.55 1.23 6.53
N PRO A 51 12.10 2.24 7.24
CA PRO A 51 11.55 2.61 8.53
C PRO A 51 10.05 2.92 8.46
N GLY A 52 9.30 2.32 9.38
CA GLY A 52 7.86 2.55 9.48
C GLY A 52 7.00 1.71 8.56
N PHE A 53 7.60 0.89 7.71
CA PHE A 53 6.84 -0.01 6.85
C PHE A 53 6.11 -1.05 7.68
N ARG A 54 4.81 -1.25 7.40
CA ARG A 54 3.96 -2.17 8.16
C ARG A 54 3.34 -3.28 7.33
N GLY A 55 3.25 -3.11 6.04
CA GLY A 55 2.67 -4.16 5.22
C GLY A 55 2.38 -3.71 3.81
N VAL A 56 2.10 -4.68 2.95
CA VAL A 56 1.75 -4.43 1.57
C VAL A 56 0.71 -5.45 1.11
N PHE A 57 -0.25 -4.96 0.32
CA PHE A 57 -1.21 -5.79 -0.38
C PHE A 57 -1.15 -5.44 -1.85
N TYR A 58 -1.13 -6.46 -2.68
CA TYR A 58 -1.24 -6.28 -4.12
C TYR A 58 -2.63 -6.77 -4.54
N LEU A 59 -3.43 -5.84 -5.04
CA LEU A 59 -4.82 -6.09 -5.36
C LEU A 59 -4.97 -6.09 -6.89
N VAL A 60 -5.61 -7.09 -7.43
CA VAL A 60 -5.76 -7.19 -8.88
C VAL A 60 -7.20 -7.46 -9.27
N ASP A 61 -7.61 -6.87 -10.38
CA ASP A 61 -8.85 -7.21 -11.05
C ASP A 61 -8.45 -7.90 -12.35
N ARG A 62 -8.57 -9.22 -12.37
CA ARG A 62 -8.12 -10.00 -13.52
C ARG A 62 -8.97 -9.78 -14.75
N ALA A 63 -10.21 -9.31 -14.57
CA ALA A 63 -11.11 -9.05 -15.69
C ALA A 63 -10.74 -7.77 -16.43
N THR A 64 -10.32 -6.74 -15.71
CA THR A 64 -10.00 -5.43 -16.30
C THR A 64 -8.53 -5.18 -16.48
N GLY A 65 -7.67 -5.94 -15.79
CA GLY A 65 -6.24 -5.72 -15.80
C GLY A 65 -5.79 -4.60 -14.87
N GLU A 66 -6.71 -4.03 -14.09
CA GLU A 66 -6.35 -3.01 -13.11
C GLU A 66 -5.67 -3.66 -11.92
N ALA A 67 -4.62 -3.02 -11.44
CA ALA A 67 -3.90 -3.48 -10.27
C ALA A 67 -3.67 -2.32 -9.31
N LYS A 68 -3.63 -2.63 -8.02
CA LYS A 68 -3.35 -1.63 -7.00
C LYS A 68 -2.36 -2.19 -5.99
N SER A 69 -1.47 -1.35 -5.50
CA SER A 69 -0.64 -1.70 -4.37
C SER A 69 -1.03 -0.82 -3.20
N LEU A 70 -1.29 -1.45 -2.05
CA LEU A 70 -1.60 -0.77 -0.81
C LEU A 70 -0.45 -1.01 0.14
N THR A 71 0.27 0.04 0.51
CA THR A 71 1.33 -0.05 1.51
C THR A 71 0.86 0.61 2.80
N LEU A 72 1.20 -0.02 3.92
CA LEU A 72 0.82 0.46 5.25
C LEU A 72 2.06 0.96 5.98
N TRP A 73 1.90 2.08 6.69
CA TRP A 73 2.98 2.79 7.36
C TRP A 73 2.57 3.10 8.79
N GLU A 74 3.53 3.06 9.70
CA GLU A 74 3.23 3.28 11.12
C GLU A 74 2.76 4.71 11.42
N ASP A 75 3.18 5.70 10.60
CA ASP A 75 2.74 7.07 10.73
C ASP A 75 2.90 7.82 9.41
N GLU A 76 2.36 9.03 9.35
CA GLU A 76 2.42 9.85 8.16
C GLU A 76 3.85 10.22 7.78
N ARG A 77 4.68 10.48 8.77
CA ARG A 77 6.06 10.87 8.54
C ARG A 77 6.82 9.78 7.80
N SER A 78 6.71 8.55 8.28
CA SER A 78 7.38 7.41 7.62
C SER A 78 6.91 7.25 6.18
N MET A 79 5.60 7.38 5.96
CA MET A 79 5.05 7.30 4.63
C MET A 79 5.63 8.38 3.72
N ARG A 80 5.72 9.62 4.20
CA ARG A 80 6.25 10.73 3.41
C ARG A 80 7.75 10.61 3.16
N GLU A 81 8.49 10.15 4.14
CA GLU A 81 9.92 9.93 3.97
C GLU A 81 10.24 8.83 2.96
N SER A 82 9.32 7.90 2.76
CA SER A 82 9.48 6.81 1.79
C SER A 82 9.12 7.19 0.35
N GLU A 83 8.55 8.39 0.13
CA GLU A 83 8.00 8.76 -1.18
C GLU A 83 8.97 8.61 -2.34
N GLU A 84 10.18 9.08 -2.17
CA GLU A 84 11.17 9.05 -3.25
C GLU A 84 11.51 7.62 -3.65
N LEU A 85 11.74 6.76 -2.66
CA LEU A 85 12.00 5.33 -2.91
C LEU A 85 10.79 4.68 -3.53
N ALA A 86 9.59 4.98 -3.00
CA ALA A 86 8.35 4.40 -3.51
C ALA A 86 8.13 4.81 -4.97
N ASN A 87 8.41 6.06 -5.31
CA ASN A 87 8.29 6.52 -6.70
C ASN A 87 9.21 5.72 -7.63
N ARG A 88 10.45 5.50 -7.23
CA ARG A 88 11.39 4.73 -8.04
C ARG A 88 10.93 3.29 -8.25
N ILE A 89 10.45 2.67 -7.18
CA ILE A 89 9.96 1.28 -7.25
C ILE A 89 8.76 1.20 -8.17
N ARG A 90 7.81 2.14 -8.06
CA ARG A 90 6.62 2.16 -8.91
C ARG A 90 7.00 2.32 -10.38
N GLU A 91 7.89 3.24 -10.67
CA GLU A 91 8.30 3.50 -12.04
C GLU A 91 9.01 2.30 -12.66
N GLU A 92 9.90 1.67 -11.91
CA GLU A 92 10.58 0.47 -12.39
C GLU A 92 9.62 -0.69 -12.61
N THR A 93 8.71 -0.90 -11.67
CA THR A 93 7.73 -1.97 -11.74
C THR A 93 6.80 -1.74 -12.93
N ALA A 94 6.29 -0.52 -13.09
CA ALA A 94 5.40 -0.19 -14.19
C ALA A 94 6.09 -0.42 -15.54
N ARG A 95 7.33 0.01 -15.67
CA ARG A 95 8.10 -0.14 -16.89
C ARG A 95 8.36 -1.61 -17.21
N ARG A 96 8.76 -2.38 -16.22
CA ARG A 96 9.04 -3.81 -16.38
C ARG A 96 7.79 -4.58 -16.75
N GLU A 97 6.64 -4.22 -16.19
CA GLU A 97 5.38 -4.92 -16.40
C GLU A 97 4.55 -4.34 -17.54
N GLY A 98 5.02 -3.31 -18.20
CA GLY A 98 4.26 -2.67 -19.26
C GLY A 98 3.02 -1.92 -18.75
N GLN A 99 3.06 -1.47 -17.52
CA GLN A 99 1.95 -0.77 -16.88
C GLN A 99 2.21 0.73 -16.78
N GLN A 100 1.17 1.48 -16.52
CA GLN A 100 1.25 2.89 -16.23
C GLN A 100 0.73 3.13 -14.83
N VAL A 101 1.40 4.01 -14.09
CA VAL A 101 0.91 4.48 -12.80
C VAL A 101 -0.19 5.51 -13.09
N VAL A 102 -1.41 5.21 -12.67
CA VAL A 102 -2.55 6.07 -12.94
C VAL A 102 -2.75 7.08 -11.81
N THR A 103 -2.75 6.61 -10.56
CA THR A 103 -2.93 7.47 -9.40
C THR A 103 -2.08 6.98 -8.24
N VAL A 104 -1.74 7.92 -7.36
CA VAL A 104 -1.10 7.61 -6.08
C VAL A 104 -1.86 8.43 -5.05
N GLU A 105 -2.47 7.76 -4.09
CA GLU A 105 -3.31 8.39 -3.09
C GLU A 105 -2.83 8.03 -1.69
N HIS A 106 -3.08 8.94 -0.76
CA HIS A 106 -2.61 8.80 0.62
C HIS A 106 -3.80 8.92 1.56
N PHE A 107 -3.85 8.03 2.55
CA PHE A 107 -4.96 7.96 3.48
C PHE A 107 -4.48 7.71 4.90
N GLU A 108 -5.22 8.22 5.87
CA GLU A 108 -5.11 7.77 7.23
C GLU A 108 -5.94 6.49 7.37
N VAL A 109 -5.40 5.50 8.05
CA VAL A 109 -6.16 4.28 8.30
C VAL A 109 -7.05 4.53 9.53
N GLY A 110 -8.34 4.73 9.27
CA GLY A 110 -9.28 5.00 10.35
C GLY A 110 -9.63 3.78 11.19
N PHE A 111 -9.50 2.60 10.61
CA PHE A 111 -9.78 1.34 11.30
C PHE A 111 -9.17 0.19 10.52
N SER A 112 -8.66 -0.81 11.23
CA SER A 112 -8.18 -2.02 10.60
C SER A 112 -8.48 -3.22 11.48
N HIS A 113 -8.84 -4.32 10.84
CA HIS A 113 -9.03 -5.60 11.51
C HIS A 113 -8.79 -6.70 10.48
N LEU A 114 -7.81 -7.52 10.76
CA LEU A 114 -7.55 -8.69 9.93
C LEU A 114 -8.09 -9.91 10.68
N GLY A 115 -8.76 -10.79 9.95
CA GLY A 115 -9.31 -11.97 10.53
C GLY A 115 -8.24 -12.94 11.03
N PRO A 116 -8.67 -14.00 11.74
CA PRO A 116 -7.73 -14.99 12.24
C PRO A 116 -7.06 -15.77 11.12
#